data_67ca86fbc021e5ce56be16587bfdea81
#
_entry.id   67ca86fbc021e5ce56be16587bfdea81
#
_cell.length_a   1.000
_cell.length_b   1.000
_cell.length_c   1.000
_cell.angle_alpha   90.00
_cell.angle_beta   90.00
_cell.angle_gamma   90.00
#
_symmetry.space_group_name_H-M   'P 1'
#
loop_
_entity.id
_entity.type
_entity.pdbx_description
1 polymer ?
#
loop_
_entity_poly.entity_id
_entity_poly.type
_entity_poly.pdbx_seq_one_letter_code
_entity_poly.pdbx_strand_id
1 'polypeptide(L)'
;MIKKINSFFDNFEALATLFLRLGIGIAFIIHGYGKFPLPPEGLVDYYDLHPLIASLVAISELSSGIILIISGFMKNPIGNILTRLVGLNIVILMVCIFAVAHQDWFITKRLFTSSQIFLLIGGLFFLIKGNRT
;
A
#
# COMPACT_ATOMS: atom_id res chain seq x y z
N MET A 1 15.99 31.34 14.15
CA MET A 1 15.76 31.03 12.72
C MET A 1 15.42 29.56 12.50
N ILE A 2 16.20 28.63 13.06
CA ILE A 2 15.93 27.18 12.90
C ILE A 2 14.55 26.80 13.44
N LYS A 3 14.18 27.28 14.63
CA LYS A 3 12.87 27.01 15.23
C LYS A 3 11.72 27.50 14.36
N LYS A 4 11.87 28.66 13.70
CA LYS A 4 10.83 29.21 12.84
C LYS A 4 10.63 28.35 11.60
N ILE A 5 11.73 27.86 11.00
CA ILE A 5 11.67 26.99 9.83
C ILE A 5 10.97 25.69 10.20
N ASN A 6 11.36 25.07 11.30
CA ASN A 6 10.74 23.80 11.74
C ASN A 6 9.26 23.98 12.06
N SER A 7 8.91 25.07 12.75
CA SER A 7 7.52 25.36 13.07
C SER A 7 6.67 25.56 11.81
N PHE A 8 7.25 26.22 10.80
CA PHE A 8 6.56 26.41 9.51
C PHE A 8 6.22 25.07 8.86
N PHE A 9 7.18 24.15 8.80
CA PHE A 9 6.95 22.84 8.20
C PHE A 9 6.08 21.92 9.07
N ASP A 10 6.16 22.06 10.41
CA ASP A 10 5.32 21.28 11.31
C ASP A 10 3.82 21.54 11.06
N ASN A 11 3.46 22.72 10.59
CA ASN A 11 2.07 23.05 10.25
C ASN A 11 1.55 22.22 9.08
N PHE A 12 2.44 21.59 8.30
CA PHE A 12 2.05 20.81 7.13
C PHE A 12 2.19 19.30 7.35
N GLU A 13 2.30 18.86 8.60
CA GLU A 13 2.46 17.45 8.92
C GLU A 13 1.31 16.61 8.37
N ALA A 14 0.08 17.07 8.55
CA ALA A 14 -1.10 16.37 8.03
C ALA A 14 -1.07 16.28 6.50
N LEU A 15 -0.57 17.33 5.83
CA LEU A 15 -0.46 17.35 4.38
C LEU A 15 0.57 16.33 3.89
N ALA A 16 1.68 16.17 4.60
CA ALA A 16 2.69 15.18 4.24
C ALA A 16 2.12 13.76 4.31
N THR A 17 1.37 13.46 5.37
CA THR A 17 0.71 12.15 5.51
C THR A 17 -0.30 11.94 4.38
N LEU A 18 -1.05 13.00 4.00
CA LEU A 18 -2.02 12.92 2.92
C LEU A 18 -1.34 12.60 1.59
N PHE A 19 -0.21 13.23 1.28
CA PHE A 19 0.53 12.95 0.05
C PHE A 19 0.98 11.50 0.00
N LEU A 20 1.52 10.98 1.09
CA LEU A 20 1.94 9.58 1.17
C LEU A 20 0.75 8.64 0.96
N ARG A 21 -0.36 8.94 1.60
CA ARG A 21 -1.61 8.15 1.48
C ARG A 21 -2.12 8.14 0.05
N LEU A 22 -2.16 9.30 -0.59
CA LEU A 22 -2.61 9.38 -1.97
C LEU A 22 -1.68 8.63 -2.92
N GLY A 23 -0.37 8.78 -2.74
CA GLY A 23 0.61 8.08 -3.59
C GLY A 23 0.47 6.58 -3.51
N ILE A 24 0.42 6.04 -2.29
CA ILE A 24 0.29 4.59 -2.08
C ILE A 24 -1.08 4.10 -2.55
N GLY A 25 -2.15 4.82 -2.19
CA GLY A 25 -3.50 4.45 -2.59
C GLY A 25 -3.68 4.41 -4.10
N ILE A 26 -3.20 5.43 -4.80
CA ILE A 26 -3.28 5.48 -6.26
C ILE A 26 -2.45 4.37 -6.88
N ALA A 27 -1.26 4.08 -6.34
CA ALA A 27 -0.42 2.99 -6.84
C ALA A 27 -1.17 1.65 -6.77
N PHE A 28 -1.84 1.36 -5.64
CA PHE A 28 -2.61 0.13 -5.48
C PHE A 28 -3.84 0.09 -6.38
N ILE A 29 -4.50 1.22 -6.59
CA ILE A 29 -5.65 1.30 -7.50
C ILE A 29 -5.20 0.97 -8.93
N ILE A 30 -4.09 1.55 -9.37
CA ILE A 30 -3.56 1.31 -10.72
C ILE A 30 -3.14 -0.14 -10.87
N HIS A 31 -2.41 -0.68 -9.89
CA HIS A 31 -1.94 -2.07 -9.94
C HIS A 31 -3.12 -3.05 -9.92
N GLY A 32 -4.09 -2.83 -9.05
CA GLY A 32 -5.26 -3.69 -8.95
C GLY A 32 -6.14 -3.62 -10.18
N TYR A 33 -6.42 -2.40 -10.66
CA TYR A 33 -7.24 -2.20 -11.85
C TYR A 33 -6.62 -2.84 -13.09
N GLY A 34 -5.29 -2.76 -13.22
CA GLY A 34 -4.58 -3.33 -14.34
C GLY A 34 -4.66 -4.86 -14.42
N LYS A 35 -5.13 -5.52 -13.38
CA LYS A 35 -5.30 -6.97 -13.36
C LYS A 35 -6.69 -7.42 -13.81
N PHE A 36 -7.60 -6.48 -14.06
CA PHE A 36 -8.90 -6.80 -14.61
C PHE A 36 -8.82 -6.92 -16.13
N PRO A 37 -9.64 -7.75 -16.82
CA PRO A 37 -10.74 -8.57 -16.27
C PRO A 37 -10.24 -9.77 -15.47
N LEU A 38 -11.10 -10.28 -14.60
CA LEU A 38 -10.79 -11.44 -13.78
C LEU A 38 -11.09 -12.75 -14.51
N PRO A 39 -10.30 -13.81 -14.28
CA PRO A 39 -9.09 -13.84 -13.45
C PRO A 39 -7.91 -13.15 -14.14
N PRO A 40 -6.93 -12.61 -13.37
CA PRO A 40 -5.76 -11.95 -13.97
C PRO A 40 -4.88 -12.97 -14.69
N GLU A 41 -4.86 -12.90 -16.00
CA GLU A 41 -4.14 -13.87 -16.83
C GLU A 41 -2.65 -13.92 -16.51
N GLY A 42 -2.04 -12.73 -16.28
CA GLY A 42 -0.63 -12.66 -15.96
C GLY A 42 -0.25 -13.41 -14.69
N LEU A 43 -1.08 -13.32 -13.66
CA LEU A 43 -0.82 -14.03 -12.41
C LEU A 43 -1.06 -15.53 -12.55
N VAL A 44 -2.10 -15.91 -13.29
CA VAL A 44 -2.41 -17.32 -13.50
C VAL A 44 -1.33 -17.99 -14.36
N ASP A 45 -0.96 -17.36 -15.47
CA ASP A 45 -0.04 -17.96 -16.44
C ASP A 45 1.42 -17.89 -16.02
N TYR A 46 1.83 -16.75 -15.40
CA TYR A 46 3.22 -16.53 -15.04
C TYR A 46 3.63 -17.19 -13.73
N TYR A 47 2.75 -17.17 -12.73
CA TYR A 47 3.08 -17.64 -11.39
C TYR A 47 2.31 -18.89 -11.01
N ASP A 48 1.56 -19.45 -11.95
CA ASP A 48 0.80 -20.69 -11.76
C ASP A 48 -0.14 -20.58 -10.55
N LEU A 49 -0.73 -19.43 -10.35
CA LEU A 49 -1.68 -19.20 -9.26
C LEU A 49 -3.07 -19.69 -9.66
N HIS A 50 -3.79 -20.27 -8.70
CA HIS A 50 -5.17 -20.62 -8.91
C HIS A 50 -5.96 -19.36 -9.29
N PRO A 51 -6.87 -19.45 -10.30
CA PRO A 51 -7.63 -18.25 -10.72
C PRO A 51 -8.36 -17.53 -9.61
N LEU A 52 -8.90 -18.27 -8.63
CA LEU A 52 -9.57 -17.67 -7.49
C LEU A 52 -8.61 -16.85 -6.63
N ILE A 53 -7.41 -17.37 -6.36
CA ILE A 53 -6.40 -16.67 -5.57
C ILE A 53 -5.93 -15.44 -6.32
N ALA A 54 -5.67 -15.54 -7.61
CA ALA A 54 -5.26 -14.41 -8.45
C ALA A 54 -6.34 -13.32 -8.47
N SER A 55 -7.60 -13.70 -8.55
CA SER A 55 -8.73 -12.75 -8.51
C SER A 55 -8.81 -12.05 -7.16
N LEU A 56 -8.61 -12.79 -6.06
CA LEU A 56 -8.62 -12.21 -4.72
C LEU A 56 -7.48 -11.20 -4.54
N VAL A 57 -6.31 -11.47 -5.10
CA VAL A 57 -5.18 -10.54 -5.06
C VAL A 57 -5.56 -9.23 -5.77
N ALA A 58 -6.14 -9.32 -6.96
CA ALA A 58 -6.53 -8.15 -7.74
C ALA A 58 -7.57 -7.31 -6.99
N ILE A 59 -8.60 -7.96 -6.45
CA ILE A 59 -9.66 -7.29 -5.69
C ILE A 59 -9.08 -6.67 -4.41
N SER A 60 -8.21 -7.39 -3.74
CA SER A 60 -7.57 -6.93 -2.51
C SER A 60 -6.72 -5.69 -2.75
N GLU A 61 -5.93 -5.67 -3.83
CA GLU A 61 -5.12 -4.51 -4.17
C GLU A 61 -5.97 -3.28 -4.48
N LEU A 62 -6.99 -3.44 -5.32
CA LEU A 62 -7.87 -2.34 -5.70
C LEU A 62 -8.61 -1.80 -4.48
N SER A 63 -9.16 -2.69 -3.66
CA SER A 63 -9.89 -2.32 -2.44
C SER A 63 -8.98 -1.61 -1.45
N SER A 64 -7.75 -2.10 -1.27
CA SER A 64 -6.79 -1.50 -0.34
C SER A 64 -6.50 -0.05 -0.72
N GLY A 65 -6.27 0.21 -2.01
CA GLY A 65 -6.01 1.57 -2.48
C GLY A 65 -7.19 2.51 -2.21
N ILE A 66 -8.39 2.06 -2.54
CA ILE A 66 -9.61 2.86 -2.37
C ILE A 66 -9.86 3.13 -0.89
N ILE A 67 -9.81 2.10 -0.05
CA ILE A 67 -10.09 2.22 1.38
C ILE A 67 -9.04 3.08 2.07
N LEU A 68 -7.77 2.95 1.68
CA LEU A 68 -6.71 3.76 2.25
C LEU A 68 -6.98 5.26 2.04
N ILE A 69 -7.41 5.63 0.84
CA ILE A 69 -7.71 7.03 0.52
C ILE A 69 -8.93 7.50 1.29
N ILE A 70 -10.02 6.72 1.26
CA ILE A 70 -11.28 7.09 1.90
C ILE A 70 -11.11 7.20 3.42
N SER A 71 -10.44 6.23 4.05
CA SER A 71 -10.27 6.23 5.50
C SER A 71 -9.47 7.42 6.00
N GLY A 72 -8.67 8.05 5.14
CA GLY A 72 -7.93 9.24 5.49
C GLY A 72 -8.82 10.46 5.77
N PHE A 73 -10.00 10.48 5.19
CA PHE A 73 -10.96 11.56 5.40
C PHE A 73 -11.93 11.28 6.54
N MET A 74 -11.87 10.09 7.15
CA MET A 74 -12.71 9.73 8.27
C MET A 74 -12.02 10.14 9.57
N LYS A 75 -12.67 11.00 10.34
CA LYS A 75 -12.11 11.56 11.59
C LYS A 75 -12.50 10.77 12.83
N ASN A 76 -13.26 9.70 12.68
CA ASN A 76 -13.71 8.88 13.80
C ASN A 76 -12.76 7.71 14.04
N PRO A 77 -12.91 6.96 15.17
CA PRO A 77 -12.07 5.79 15.44
C PRO A 77 -12.15 4.71 14.36
N ILE A 78 -13.27 4.63 13.64
CA ILE A 78 -13.45 3.67 12.56
C ILE A 78 -12.42 3.92 11.44
N GLY A 79 -12.22 5.19 11.06
CA GLY A 79 -11.22 5.54 10.06
C GLY A 79 -9.81 5.13 10.47
N ASN A 80 -9.48 5.29 11.73
CA ASN A 80 -8.17 4.88 12.26
C ASN A 80 -7.98 3.36 12.15
N ILE A 81 -9.00 2.59 12.54
CA ILE A 81 -8.95 1.12 12.45
C ILE A 81 -8.88 0.68 10.99
N LEU A 82 -9.66 1.28 10.11
CA LEU A 82 -9.65 0.95 8.69
C LEU A 82 -8.27 1.20 8.08
N THR A 83 -7.64 2.32 8.40
CA THR A 83 -6.29 2.61 7.91
C THR A 83 -5.29 1.56 8.37
N ARG A 84 -5.38 1.13 9.63
CA ARG A 84 -4.48 0.11 10.16
C ARG A 84 -4.72 -1.25 9.51
N LEU A 85 -5.99 -1.62 9.31
CA LEU A 85 -6.34 -2.89 8.66
C LEU A 85 -5.88 -2.92 7.20
N VAL A 86 -6.05 -1.81 6.50
CA VAL A 86 -5.56 -1.70 5.11
C VAL A 86 -4.03 -1.78 5.10
N GLY A 87 -3.36 -1.11 6.03
CA GLY A 87 -1.90 -1.20 6.15
C GLY A 87 -1.44 -2.63 6.35
N LEU A 88 -2.11 -3.39 7.22
CA LEU A 88 -1.82 -4.81 7.43
C LEU A 88 -2.02 -5.61 6.15
N ASN A 89 -3.12 -5.36 5.43
CA ASN A 89 -3.41 -6.04 4.18
C ASN A 89 -2.32 -5.77 3.13
N ILE A 90 -1.87 -4.53 3.04
CA ILE A 90 -0.79 -4.15 2.12
C ILE A 90 0.51 -4.89 2.48
N VAL A 91 0.84 -4.96 3.76
CA VAL A 91 2.04 -5.69 4.22
C VAL A 91 1.94 -7.15 3.81
N ILE A 92 0.79 -7.80 4.06
CA ILE A 92 0.57 -9.20 3.70
C ILE A 92 0.72 -9.39 2.19
N LEU A 93 0.08 -8.53 1.39
CA LEU A 93 0.16 -8.60 -0.07
C LEU A 93 1.60 -8.47 -0.57
N MET A 94 2.34 -7.51 -0.05
CA MET A 94 3.72 -7.29 -0.51
C MET A 94 4.64 -8.42 -0.10
N VAL A 95 4.51 -8.95 1.12
CA VAL A 95 5.28 -10.11 1.55
C VAL A 95 4.98 -11.33 0.66
N CYS A 96 3.70 -11.56 0.34
CA CYS A 96 3.32 -12.65 -0.55
C CYS A 96 3.90 -12.45 -1.96
N ILE A 97 3.86 -11.23 -2.47
CA ILE A 97 4.43 -10.92 -3.80
C ILE A 97 5.93 -11.19 -3.82
N PHE A 98 6.66 -10.76 -2.79
CA PHE A 98 8.09 -11.03 -2.72
C PHE A 98 8.38 -12.54 -2.63
N ALA A 99 7.57 -13.26 -1.86
CA ALA A 99 7.78 -14.70 -1.68
C ALA A 99 7.50 -15.50 -2.95
N VAL A 100 6.51 -15.08 -3.74
CA VAL A 100 6.08 -15.82 -4.94
C VAL A 100 6.80 -15.34 -6.20
N ALA A 101 6.89 -14.03 -6.39
CA ALA A 101 7.34 -13.44 -7.66
C ALA A 101 8.80 -12.98 -7.63
N HIS A 102 9.31 -12.61 -6.47
CA HIS A 102 10.60 -11.94 -6.34
C HIS A 102 11.44 -12.51 -5.21
N GLN A 103 11.52 -13.85 -5.11
CA GLN A 103 12.27 -14.52 -4.05
C GLN A 103 13.75 -14.13 -4.01
N ASP A 104 14.32 -13.87 -5.17
CA ASP A 104 15.74 -13.49 -5.28
C ASP A 104 15.99 -12.04 -4.87
N TRP A 105 14.95 -11.24 -4.68
CA TRP A 105 15.10 -9.83 -4.34
C TRP A 105 15.46 -9.61 -2.87
N PHE A 106 15.16 -10.57 -1.98
CA PHE A 106 15.33 -10.38 -0.54
C PHE A 106 16.76 -10.07 -0.11
N ILE A 107 17.76 -10.48 -0.91
CA ILE A 107 19.17 -10.33 -0.54
C ILE A 107 19.93 -9.53 -1.60
N THR A 108 19.24 -8.85 -2.52
CA THR A 108 19.89 -8.16 -3.64
C THR A 108 19.51 -6.68 -3.68
N LYS A 109 20.25 -5.93 -4.49
CA LYS A 109 19.94 -4.52 -4.74
C LYS A 109 18.55 -4.32 -5.32
N ARG A 110 17.98 -5.32 -5.97
CA ARG A 110 16.66 -5.23 -6.59
C ARG A 110 15.57 -4.93 -5.56
N LEU A 111 15.73 -5.39 -4.32
CA LEU A 111 14.77 -5.09 -3.27
C LEU A 111 14.56 -3.59 -3.11
N PHE A 112 15.64 -2.83 -3.09
CA PHE A 112 15.56 -1.39 -2.88
C PHE A 112 15.41 -0.57 -4.16
N THR A 113 15.57 -1.18 -5.32
CA THR A 113 15.35 -0.50 -6.60
C THR A 113 13.95 -0.72 -7.16
N SER A 114 13.16 -1.61 -6.54
CA SER A 114 11.79 -1.85 -6.94
C SER A 114 10.82 -0.97 -6.17
N SER A 115 9.69 -0.65 -6.78
CA SER A 115 8.64 0.12 -6.10
C SER A 115 7.94 -0.69 -5.01
N GLN A 116 7.97 -2.02 -5.08
CA GLN A 116 7.29 -2.88 -4.12
C GLN A 116 7.79 -2.73 -2.70
N ILE A 117 9.12 -2.52 -2.51
CA ILE A 117 9.64 -2.32 -1.15
C ILE A 117 9.08 -1.04 -0.52
N PHE A 118 8.89 0.00 -1.31
CA PHE A 118 8.33 1.24 -0.80
C PHE A 118 6.85 1.10 -0.49
N LEU A 119 6.13 0.28 -1.23
CA LEU A 119 4.74 -0.05 -0.91
C LEU A 119 4.64 -0.84 0.40
N LEU A 120 5.55 -1.78 0.62
CA LEU A 120 5.62 -2.53 1.88
C LEU A 120 5.88 -1.60 3.06
N ILE A 121 6.85 -0.72 2.93
CA ILE A 121 7.19 0.25 3.98
C ILE A 121 6.00 1.18 4.24
N GLY A 122 5.32 1.62 3.17
CA GLY A 122 4.12 2.43 3.30
C GLY A 122 3.00 1.71 4.04
N GLY A 123 2.82 0.42 3.75
CA GLY A 123 1.85 -0.41 4.47
C GLY A 123 2.17 -0.49 5.95
N LEU A 124 3.44 -0.71 6.30
CA LEU A 124 3.88 -0.73 7.70
C LEU A 124 3.64 0.63 8.37
N PHE A 125 3.91 1.71 7.66
CA PHE A 125 3.69 3.06 8.17
C PHE A 125 2.23 3.25 8.59
N PHE A 126 1.29 2.90 7.73
CA PHE A 126 -0.13 3.08 8.03
C PHE A 126 -0.66 2.07 9.05
N LEU A 127 -0.08 0.87 9.09
CA LEU A 127 -0.43 -0.11 10.11
C LEU A 127 -0.10 0.42 11.51
N ILE A 128 1.08 0.99 11.66
CA ILE A 128 1.56 1.48 12.96
C ILE A 128 0.90 2.82 13.31
N LYS A 129 0.91 3.75 12.37
CA LYS A 129 0.43 5.10 12.62
C LYS A 129 -1.10 5.21 12.64
N GLY A 130 -1.77 4.49 11.75
CA GLY A 130 -3.21 4.67 11.54
C GLY A 130 -3.47 6.08 11.02
N ASN A 131 -4.53 6.71 11.54
CA ASN A 131 -4.91 8.08 11.18
C ASN A 131 -4.41 9.12 12.19
N ARG A 132 -3.62 8.72 13.16
CA ARG A 132 -3.12 9.68 14.16
C ARG A 132 -2.17 10.69 13.52
N THR A 133 -2.31 11.94 13.91
CA THR A 133 -1.45 13.02 13.47
C THR A 133 -0.55 13.50 14.57
#